data_cf02a03aa818c879d5da133149207a75
#
_entry.id   cf02a03aa818c879d5da133149207a75
#
_cell.length_a   1.000
_cell.length_b   1.000
_cell.length_c   1.000
_cell.angle_alpha   90.00
_cell.angle_beta   90.00
_cell.angle_gamma   90.00
#
_symmetry.space_group_name_H-M   'P 1'
#
loop_
_entity.id
_entity.type
_entity.pdbx_description
1 polymer ?
#
loop_
_entity_poly.entity_id
_entity_poly.type
_entity_poly.pdbx_seq_one_letter_code
_entity_poly.pdbx_strand_id
1 'polypeptide(L)'
;MVRICDIMHKGVIFCYPDDHIRDVARMMIENQFRSVVVVHESGEVWGLISMIDIIRFHGMNLENIIAEDVMRPYQISVDPQWPLEKAVELMKRRKIEHLIIIDPHAGPKRPIGILTSFDIVRFMSRIETGQYQQMLKMPREESEDPSR
;
A
#
# COMPACT_ATOMS: atom_id res chain seq x y z
N MET A 1 -16.54 10.24 12.36
CA MET A 1 -15.91 8.95 12.04
C MET A 1 -15.06 9.11 10.76
N VAL A 2 -13.81 8.73 10.83
CA VAL A 2 -12.91 8.74 9.66
C VAL A 2 -13.11 7.45 8.86
N ARG A 3 -13.32 7.60 7.57
CA ARG A 3 -13.47 6.48 6.64
C ARG A 3 -12.21 6.34 5.79
N ILE A 4 -12.04 5.18 5.19
CA ILE A 4 -10.89 4.91 4.33
C ILE A 4 -10.79 5.95 3.22
N CYS A 5 -11.91 6.32 2.58
CA CYS A 5 -11.93 7.31 1.51
C CYS A 5 -11.42 8.69 1.93
N ASP A 6 -11.41 8.99 3.22
CA ASP A 6 -10.95 10.28 3.72
C ASP A 6 -9.42 10.42 3.70
N ILE A 7 -8.70 9.31 3.76
CA ILE A 7 -7.22 9.34 3.85
C ILE A 7 -6.49 8.53 2.78
N MET A 8 -7.16 7.71 2.01
CA MET A 8 -6.54 6.93 0.94
C MET A 8 -6.01 7.83 -0.18
N HIS A 9 -5.03 7.34 -0.92
CA HIS A 9 -4.69 7.94 -2.20
C HIS A 9 -5.74 7.57 -3.23
N LYS A 10 -6.24 8.56 -3.95
CA LYS A 10 -7.19 8.34 -5.04
C LYS A 10 -6.44 7.97 -6.31
N GLY A 11 -6.95 6.98 -7.01
CA GLY A 11 -6.26 6.40 -8.15
C GLY A 11 -5.18 5.41 -7.73
N VAL A 12 -4.67 4.69 -8.69
CA VAL A 12 -3.61 3.70 -8.47
C VAL A 12 -2.57 3.81 -9.57
N ILE A 13 -1.33 3.50 -9.22
CA ILE A 13 -0.30 3.24 -10.20
C ILE A 13 -0.42 1.77 -10.56
N PHE A 14 -0.54 1.49 -11.83
CA PHE A 14 -0.80 0.12 -12.27
C PHE A 14 0.10 -0.28 -13.43
N CYS A 15 0.23 -1.59 -13.60
CA CYS A 15 0.83 -2.22 -14.75
C CYS A 15 -0.05 -3.37 -15.20
N TYR A 16 0.27 -3.94 -16.37
CA TYR A 16 -0.42 -5.13 -16.88
C TYR A 16 0.39 -6.38 -16.57
N PRO A 17 -0.26 -7.56 -16.53
CA PRO A 17 0.43 -8.81 -16.17
C PRO A 17 1.64 -9.14 -17.04
N ASP A 18 1.62 -8.76 -18.29
CA ASP A 18 2.69 -9.04 -19.27
C ASP A 18 3.76 -7.95 -19.35
N ASP A 19 3.67 -6.91 -18.53
CA ASP A 19 4.71 -5.88 -18.48
C ASP A 19 6.00 -6.46 -17.90
N HIS A 20 7.14 -6.06 -18.50
CA HIS A 20 8.44 -6.51 -18.00
C HIS A 20 8.73 -5.96 -16.62
N ILE A 21 9.22 -6.83 -15.75
CA ILE A 21 9.48 -6.44 -14.36
C ILE A 21 10.51 -5.31 -14.23
N ARG A 22 11.46 -5.25 -15.15
CA ARG A 22 12.45 -4.16 -15.18
C ARG A 22 11.77 -2.82 -15.41
N ASP A 23 10.79 -2.77 -16.30
CA ASP A 23 10.03 -1.53 -16.56
C ASP A 23 9.18 -1.14 -15.37
N VAL A 24 8.57 -2.12 -14.70
CA VAL A 24 7.80 -1.89 -13.48
C VAL A 24 8.71 -1.34 -12.38
N ALA A 25 9.87 -1.95 -12.18
CA ALA A 25 10.84 -1.48 -11.18
C ALA A 25 11.29 -0.05 -11.47
N ARG A 26 11.57 0.25 -12.75
CA ARG A 26 11.96 1.60 -13.15
C ARG A 26 10.86 2.61 -12.87
N MET A 27 9.62 2.28 -13.17
CA MET A 27 8.47 3.13 -12.90
C MET A 27 8.34 3.41 -11.41
N MET A 28 8.54 2.41 -10.57
CA MET A 28 8.47 2.58 -9.11
C MET A 28 9.54 3.54 -8.61
N ILE A 29 10.76 3.42 -9.10
CA ILE A 29 11.88 4.26 -8.67
C ILE A 29 11.73 5.69 -9.18
N GLU A 30 11.40 5.87 -10.45
CA GLU A 30 11.24 7.20 -11.05
C GLU A 30 10.12 8.00 -10.41
N ASN A 31 9.04 7.33 -10.00
CA ASN A 31 7.88 7.98 -9.41
C ASN A 31 7.82 7.85 -7.88
N GLN A 32 8.80 7.21 -7.27
CA GLN A 32 8.89 7.00 -5.82
C GLN A 32 7.68 6.25 -5.25
N PHE A 33 7.17 5.29 -5.99
CA PHE A 33 6.09 4.42 -5.52
C PHE A 33 6.66 3.15 -4.91
N ARG A 34 6.05 2.70 -3.82
CA ARG A 34 6.47 1.48 -3.11
C ARG A 34 5.68 0.25 -3.52
N SER A 35 4.63 0.44 -4.29
CA SER A 35 3.82 -0.66 -4.79
C SER A 35 3.17 -0.27 -6.10
N VAL A 36 2.86 -1.30 -6.91
CA VAL A 36 2.16 -1.16 -8.19
C VAL A 36 1.06 -2.21 -8.24
N VAL A 37 -0.11 -1.80 -8.69
CA VAL A 37 -1.25 -2.70 -8.85
C VAL A 37 -1.16 -3.37 -10.20
N VAL A 38 -1.34 -4.69 -10.25
CA VAL A 38 -1.41 -5.42 -11.52
C VAL A 38 -2.86 -5.56 -11.92
N VAL A 39 -3.21 -5.01 -13.07
CA VAL A 39 -4.58 -4.89 -13.55
C VAL A 39 -4.71 -5.63 -14.87
N HIS A 40 -5.73 -6.49 -14.97
CA HIS A 40 -6.09 -7.16 -16.21
C HIS A 40 -6.67 -6.15 -17.21
N GLU A 41 -6.70 -6.51 -18.49
CA GLU A 41 -7.27 -5.66 -19.55
C GLU A 41 -8.72 -5.23 -19.24
N SER A 42 -9.47 -6.07 -18.54
CA SER A 42 -10.84 -5.75 -18.11
C SER A 42 -10.90 -4.65 -17.05
N GLY A 43 -9.77 -4.26 -16.48
CA GLY A 43 -9.68 -3.34 -15.36
C GLY A 43 -9.73 -4.02 -13.99
N GLU A 44 -9.87 -5.34 -13.96
CA GLU A 44 -9.92 -6.10 -12.72
C GLU A 44 -8.54 -6.21 -12.09
N VAL A 45 -8.47 -6.06 -10.77
CA VAL A 45 -7.22 -6.25 -10.01
C VAL A 45 -6.85 -7.72 -9.97
N TRP A 46 -5.63 -8.03 -10.41
CA TRP A 46 -5.08 -9.38 -10.32
C TRP A 46 -4.08 -9.54 -9.19
N GLY A 47 -3.30 -8.52 -8.91
CA GLY A 47 -2.27 -8.63 -7.91
C GLY A 47 -1.66 -7.30 -7.52
N LEU A 48 -0.67 -7.40 -6.64
CA LEU A 48 0.09 -6.27 -6.13
C LEU A 48 1.57 -6.62 -6.16
N ILE A 49 2.38 -5.68 -6.60
CA ILE A 49 3.84 -5.79 -6.58
C ILE A 49 4.37 -4.74 -5.62
N SER A 50 5.10 -5.18 -4.60
CA SER A 50 5.80 -4.31 -3.66
C SER A 50 7.31 -4.40 -3.87
N MET A 51 8.06 -3.53 -3.17
CA MET A 51 9.52 -3.55 -3.23
C MET A 51 10.09 -4.92 -2.87
N ILE A 52 9.57 -5.56 -1.83
CA ILE A 52 10.07 -6.86 -1.40
C ILE A 52 9.83 -7.95 -2.46
N ASP A 53 8.77 -7.85 -3.22
CA ASP A 53 8.48 -8.81 -4.28
C ASP A 53 9.54 -8.75 -5.38
N ILE A 54 10.00 -7.56 -5.71
CA ILE A 54 11.05 -7.36 -6.72
C ILE A 54 12.41 -7.83 -6.18
N ILE A 55 12.71 -7.51 -4.91
CA ILE A 55 13.98 -7.90 -4.27
C ILE A 55 14.20 -9.41 -4.32
N ARG A 56 13.15 -10.20 -4.25
CA ARG A 56 13.25 -11.68 -4.32
C ARG A 56 13.92 -12.17 -5.61
N PHE A 57 13.89 -11.35 -6.64
CA PHE A 57 14.49 -11.70 -7.95
C PHE A 57 15.89 -11.15 -8.12
N HIS A 58 16.49 -10.59 -7.05
CA HIS A 58 17.85 -10.08 -7.10
C HIS A 58 18.83 -11.21 -7.46
N GLY A 59 19.73 -10.93 -8.38
CA GLY A 59 20.70 -11.90 -8.87
C GLY A 59 20.20 -12.79 -10.00
N MET A 60 18.93 -12.68 -10.38
CA MET A 60 18.37 -13.41 -11.50
C MET A 60 18.39 -12.54 -12.77
N ASN A 61 18.33 -13.19 -13.92
CA ASN A 61 18.16 -12.49 -15.17
C ASN A 61 16.71 -12.02 -15.32
N LEU A 62 16.50 -10.71 -15.35
CA LEU A 62 15.15 -10.12 -15.37
C LEU A 62 14.54 -10.03 -16.79
N GLU A 63 15.27 -10.40 -17.81
CA GLU A 63 14.86 -10.21 -19.21
C GLU A 63 13.50 -10.84 -19.55
N ASN A 64 13.23 -12.02 -19.00
CA ASN A 64 12.02 -12.78 -19.30
C ASN A 64 11.05 -12.84 -18.13
N ILE A 65 11.26 -11.99 -17.13
CA ILE A 65 10.38 -11.93 -15.97
C ILE A 65 9.35 -10.83 -16.18
N ILE A 66 8.08 -11.20 -16.06
CA ILE A 66 6.95 -10.28 -16.23
C ILE A 66 6.24 -10.05 -14.90
N ALA A 67 5.39 -9.01 -14.87
CA ALA A 67 4.68 -8.63 -13.65
C ALA A 67 3.89 -9.80 -13.04
N GLU A 68 3.25 -10.62 -13.86
CA GLU A 68 2.48 -11.77 -13.39
C GLU A 68 3.33 -12.77 -12.59
N ASP A 69 4.62 -12.93 -12.97
CA ASP A 69 5.54 -13.83 -12.26
C ASP A 69 5.92 -13.32 -10.87
N VAL A 70 5.84 -12.02 -10.65
CA VAL A 70 6.35 -11.34 -9.45
C VAL A 70 5.23 -10.97 -8.48
N MET A 71 4.05 -10.68 -9.00
CA MET A 71 2.93 -10.19 -8.20
C MET A 71 2.47 -11.20 -7.15
N ARG A 72 1.97 -10.68 -6.04
CA ARG A 72 1.16 -11.47 -5.12
C ARG A 72 -0.29 -11.35 -5.56
N PRO A 73 -1.01 -12.46 -5.70
CA PRO A 73 -2.44 -12.39 -6.00
C PRO A 73 -3.17 -11.55 -4.95
N TYR A 74 -4.06 -10.69 -5.38
CA TYR A 74 -4.83 -9.82 -4.48
C TYR A 74 -6.28 -10.26 -4.45
N GLN A 75 -6.76 -10.66 -3.28
CA GLN A 75 -8.11 -11.22 -3.10
C GLN A 75 -8.94 -10.47 -2.04
N ILE A 76 -8.39 -9.38 -1.50
CA ILE A 76 -9.05 -8.62 -0.45
C ILE A 76 -9.83 -7.49 -1.08
N SER A 77 -11.15 -7.46 -0.84
CA SER A 77 -11.99 -6.33 -1.24
C SER A 77 -12.12 -5.38 -0.07
N VAL A 78 -11.72 -4.13 -0.27
CA VAL A 78 -11.80 -3.08 0.74
C VAL A 78 -12.68 -1.96 0.22
N ASP A 79 -13.78 -1.72 0.93
CA ASP A 79 -14.74 -0.69 0.57
C ASP A 79 -14.24 0.68 1.07
N PRO A 80 -14.27 1.72 0.23
CA PRO A 80 -13.83 3.05 0.64
C PRO A 80 -14.67 3.63 1.78
N GLN A 81 -15.89 3.14 1.98
CA GLN A 81 -16.77 3.61 3.04
C GLN A 81 -16.55 2.93 4.39
N TRP A 82 -15.68 1.93 4.44
CA TRP A 82 -15.35 1.30 5.72
C TRP A 82 -14.72 2.30 6.69
N PRO A 83 -14.99 2.16 8.00
CA PRO A 83 -14.26 2.92 9.01
C PRO A 83 -12.77 2.60 8.93
N LEU A 84 -11.95 3.60 9.21
CA LEU A 84 -10.48 3.44 9.16
C LEU A 84 -10.01 2.32 10.08
N GLU A 85 -10.62 2.17 11.25
CA GLU A 85 -10.26 1.14 12.23
C GLU A 85 -10.33 -0.27 11.63
N LYS A 86 -11.28 -0.51 10.74
CA LYS A 86 -11.40 -1.81 10.09
C LYS A 86 -10.21 -2.11 9.19
N ALA A 87 -9.72 -1.12 8.48
CA ALA A 87 -8.52 -1.25 7.66
C ALA A 87 -7.27 -1.46 8.51
N VAL A 88 -7.16 -0.71 9.60
CA VAL A 88 -6.03 -0.84 10.54
C VAL A 88 -5.98 -2.24 11.13
N GLU A 89 -7.11 -2.77 11.58
CA GLU A 89 -7.19 -4.14 12.11
C GLU A 89 -6.80 -5.19 11.07
N LEU A 90 -7.22 -4.99 9.83
CA LEU A 90 -6.89 -5.90 8.74
C LEU A 90 -5.38 -5.89 8.46
N MET A 91 -4.76 -4.71 8.40
CA MET A 91 -3.33 -4.57 8.21
C MET A 91 -2.53 -5.21 9.34
N LYS A 92 -2.95 -5.00 10.58
CA LYS A 92 -2.30 -5.59 11.76
C LYS A 92 -2.38 -7.10 11.74
N ARG A 93 -3.57 -7.62 11.51
CA ARG A 93 -3.82 -9.07 11.54
C ARG A 93 -3.09 -9.80 10.42
N ARG A 94 -3.07 -9.22 9.22
CA ARG A 94 -2.44 -9.82 8.05
C ARG A 94 -0.99 -9.40 7.84
N LYS A 95 -0.49 -8.45 8.64
CA LYS A 95 0.87 -7.91 8.53
C LYS A 95 1.15 -7.39 7.11
N ILE A 96 0.21 -6.63 6.58
CA ILE A 96 0.31 -6.02 5.25
C ILE A 96 0.30 -4.50 5.37
N GLU A 97 0.98 -3.84 4.47
CA GLU A 97 1.16 -2.39 4.50
C GLU A 97 0.42 -1.68 3.38
N HIS A 98 -0.22 -2.41 2.48
CA HIS A 98 -0.93 -1.85 1.34
C HIS A 98 -2.28 -2.52 1.18
N LEU A 99 -3.34 -1.71 1.08
CA LEU A 99 -4.68 -2.19 0.76
C LEU A 99 -5.16 -1.51 -0.50
N ILE A 100 -5.58 -2.31 -1.48
CA ILE A 100 -6.19 -1.80 -2.69
C ILE A 100 -7.66 -1.57 -2.41
N ILE A 101 -8.12 -0.35 -2.67
CA ILE A 101 -9.50 0.06 -2.43
C ILE A 101 -10.28 -0.14 -3.73
N ILE A 102 -11.38 -0.86 -3.63
CA ILE A 102 -12.18 -1.27 -4.77
C ILE A 102 -13.59 -0.69 -4.63
N ASP A 103 -14.08 -0.11 -5.71
CA ASP A 103 -15.45 0.41 -5.73
C ASP A 103 -16.42 -0.77 -5.83
N PRO A 104 -17.28 -1.00 -4.81
CA PRO A 104 -18.23 -2.11 -4.84
C PRO A 104 -19.34 -1.92 -5.88
N HIS A 105 -19.51 -0.71 -6.41
CA HIS A 105 -20.58 -0.36 -7.33
C HIS A 105 -20.14 -0.29 -8.79
N ALA A 106 -18.86 -0.43 -9.08
CA ALA A 106 -18.30 -0.19 -10.41
C ALA A 106 -18.21 -1.45 -11.29
N GLY A 107 -18.97 -2.49 -11.00
CA GLY A 107 -18.95 -3.73 -11.78
C GLY A 107 -17.70 -4.57 -11.46
N PRO A 108 -16.85 -4.91 -12.46
CA PRO A 108 -15.63 -5.68 -12.16
C PRO A 108 -14.78 -5.00 -11.09
N LYS A 109 -14.05 -5.78 -10.30
CA LYS A 109 -13.24 -5.33 -9.17
C LYS A 109 -12.15 -4.37 -9.61
N ARG A 110 -12.54 -3.13 -9.92
CA ARG A 110 -11.63 -2.07 -10.36
C ARG A 110 -11.07 -1.32 -9.16
N PRO A 111 -9.76 -1.06 -9.16
CA PRO A 111 -9.17 -0.28 -8.09
C PRO A 111 -9.49 1.21 -8.25
N ILE A 112 -9.86 1.86 -7.16
CA ILE A 112 -10.11 3.31 -7.14
C ILE A 112 -9.10 4.06 -6.30
N GLY A 113 -8.33 3.35 -5.49
CA GLY A 113 -7.33 3.96 -4.65
C GLY A 113 -6.50 2.92 -3.92
N ILE A 114 -5.58 3.41 -3.14
CA ILE A 114 -4.72 2.59 -2.29
C ILE A 114 -4.59 3.24 -0.92
N LEU A 115 -4.62 2.42 0.12
CA LEU A 115 -4.36 2.84 1.48
C LEU A 115 -3.10 2.15 1.97
N THR A 116 -2.13 2.92 2.43
CA THR A 116 -0.86 2.40 2.90
C THR A 116 -0.66 2.67 4.38
N SER A 117 0.27 1.94 4.99
CA SER A 117 0.71 2.23 6.35
C SER A 117 1.22 3.66 6.47
N PHE A 118 1.88 4.18 5.43
CA PHE A 118 2.33 5.56 5.40
C PHE A 118 1.16 6.55 5.56
N ASP A 119 0.05 6.31 4.85
CA ASP A 119 -1.14 7.17 4.93
C ASP A 119 -1.70 7.21 6.36
N ILE A 120 -1.76 6.05 7.00
CA ILE A 120 -2.28 5.93 8.36
C ILE A 120 -1.36 6.63 9.36
N VAL A 121 -0.06 6.39 9.27
CA VAL A 121 0.93 7.03 10.15
C VAL A 121 0.91 8.55 9.96
N ARG A 122 0.83 9.01 8.71
CA ARG A 122 0.71 10.43 8.43
C ARG A 122 -0.55 11.04 9.05
N PHE A 123 -1.68 10.34 8.95
CA PHE A 123 -2.92 10.75 9.59
C PHE A 123 -2.74 10.84 11.11
N MET A 124 -2.17 9.81 11.73
CA MET A 124 -1.92 9.78 13.17
C MET A 124 -1.01 10.93 13.60
N SER A 125 -0.04 11.29 12.79
CA SER A 125 0.90 12.36 13.10
C SER A 125 0.27 13.75 13.15
N ARG A 126 -0.92 13.90 12.55
CA ARG A 126 -1.66 15.16 12.49
C ARG A 126 -2.77 15.28 13.50
N ILE A 127 -3.05 14.21 14.26
CA ILE A 127 -4.09 14.23 15.28
C ILE A 127 -3.52 14.91 16.52
N GLU A 128 -4.13 16.04 16.87
CA GLU A 128 -3.85 16.72 18.13
C GLU A 128 -4.84 16.27 19.18
N THR A 129 -4.45 15.25 19.93
CA THR A 129 -5.21 14.83 21.12
C THR A 129 -4.32 14.90 22.34
N GLY A 130 -4.88 15.14 23.51
CA GLY A 130 -4.13 15.16 24.74
C GLY A 130 -3.35 13.86 24.97
N GLN A 131 -3.91 12.75 24.54
CA GLN A 131 -3.28 11.45 24.66
C GLN A 131 -2.01 11.35 23.81
N TYR A 132 -2.05 11.82 22.57
CA TYR A 132 -0.89 11.83 21.70
C TYR A 132 0.19 12.78 22.20
N GLN A 133 -0.20 13.93 22.71
CA GLN A 133 0.73 14.89 23.28
C GLN A 133 1.47 14.32 24.49
N GLN A 134 0.77 13.56 25.33
CA GLN A 134 1.41 12.87 26.45
C GLN A 134 2.40 11.81 25.99
N MET A 135 2.04 11.03 24.97
CA MET A 135 2.92 10.02 24.40
C MET A 135 4.18 10.65 23.78
N LEU A 136 4.06 11.81 23.16
CA LEU A 136 5.18 12.53 22.58
C LEU A 136 6.13 13.11 23.62
N LYS A 137 5.64 13.45 24.80
CA LYS A 137 6.47 14.01 25.88
C LYS A 137 7.26 12.96 26.63
N MET A 138 6.69 11.81 26.86
CA MET A 138 7.32 10.73 27.63
C MET A 138 8.61 10.18 26.99
N PRO A 139 8.63 9.87 25.69
CA PRO A 139 9.84 9.32 25.07
C PRO A 139 11.01 10.30 25.01
N ARG A 140 10.76 11.60 25.06
CA ARG A 140 11.84 12.59 24.98
C ARG A 140 12.70 12.64 26.24
N GLU A 141 12.13 12.33 27.35
CA GLU A 141 12.88 12.27 28.61
C GLU A 141 13.81 11.05 28.65
N GLU A 142 13.42 9.99 27.95
CA GLU A 142 14.20 8.76 27.85
C GLU A 142 15.22 8.80 26.70
N SER A 143 15.04 9.68 25.72
CA SER A 143 15.88 9.74 24.54
C SER A 143 17.17 10.53 24.71
N GLU A 144 17.49 10.97 25.91
CA GLU A 144 18.73 11.67 26.24
C GLU A 144 19.96 10.76 26.27
N ASP A 145 19.77 9.46 26.08
CA ASP A 145 20.88 8.54 25.99
C ASP A 145 21.63 8.75 24.66
N PRO A 146 22.87 9.24 24.70
CA PRO A 146 23.65 9.52 23.51
C PRO A 146 24.07 8.30 22.71
N SER A 147 23.80 7.08 23.23
CA SER A 147 24.12 5.83 22.54
C SER A 147 23.04 5.41 21.53
N ARG A 148 21.99 6.16 21.43
CA ARG A 148 20.88 5.88 20.53
C ARG A 148 21.02 6.55 19.18
#